data_e0fd4e9e89745c4ffed4e49d4dac5203
#
_entry.id   e0fd4e9e89745c4ffed4e49d4dac5203
#
_cell.length_a   1.000
_cell.length_b   1.000
_cell.length_c   1.000
_cell.angle_alpha   90.00
_cell.angle_beta   90.00
_cell.angle_gamma   90.00
#
_symmetry.space_group_name_H-M   'P 1'
#
loop_
_entity.id
_entity.type
_entity.pdbx_description
1 polymer ?
#
loop_
_entity_poly.entity_id
_entity_poly.type
_entity_poly.pdbx_seq_one_letter_code
_entity_poly.pdbx_strand_id
1 'polypeptide(L)'
;MKVMVIGGGGREHAIIKKIKENPEVTELYALPGNGGIAKDATCVDIGAKDIEGVVAFAKENAIDFAVVAPDDPLVLGMVDALNEIGIPCFGPDKKAAILEGSKVFSKNLMKKYGIPTAAYEVFDDMEKALAYLETAPIPTVIKADGLALGKGVIIAETKEQAQDAVRSMMADKVFGASGDHIVIEEFMTGPEVSVLAFTDGKTMVPMFSAMDHKRALDGDKGLNTGGMGTIAPNPYFTAEVAQECMDKIFVPTMEAMNAEGRTFKGCLFFGLMITPNGPKVIEYNCRFGDPETQVVLPLLESDLLTIMKAVAEEKLAEVEVKFSDKAACCVIMASNGYPQSYEKGFEITLPADDSLIFIAGAKEADGKLLTNGGRVLGVVEIADTLPEAIAKSYESVKTVKFDNAFYRNDIGKKALAAEV
;
A
#
# COMPACT_ATOMS: atom_id res chain seq x y z
N MET A 1 23.81 -3.45 14.01
CA MET A 1 22.77 -2.43 13.90
C MET A 1 21.44 -3.01 14.34
N LYS A 2 20.73 -2.33 15.24
CA LYS A 2 19.40 -2.73 15.71
C LYS A 2 18.33 -1.98 14.91
N VAL A 3 17.48 -2.71 14.20
CA VAL A 3 16.44 -2.14 13.34
C VAL A 3 15.07 -2.54 13.87
N MET A 4 14.13 -1.60 13.83
CA MET A 4 12.76 -1.79 14.23
C MET A 4 11.82 -1.50 13.07
N VAL A 5 10.90 -2.42 12.78
CA VAL A 5 9.83 -2.25 11.78
C VAL A 5 8.49 -2.18 12.51
N ILE A 6 7.77 -1.09 12.31
CA ILE A 6 6.44 -0.90 12.89
C ILE A 6 5.40 -1.44 11.91
N GLY A 7 4.51 -2.28 12.42
CA GLY A 7 3.47 -2.96 11.66
C GLY A 7 3.55 -4.48 11.78
N GLY A 8 2.61 -5.19 11.16
CA GLY A 8 2.49 -6.64 11.28
C GLY A 8 1.71 -7.30 10.13
N GLY A 9 1.69 -6.70 8.95
CA GLY A 9 1.05 -7.25 7.76
C GLY A 9 2.01 -7.96 6.80
N GLY A 10 1.51 -8.38 5.66
CA GLY A 10 2.31 -9.01 4.61
C GLY A 10 3.37 -8.08 4.02
N ARG A 11 3.05 -6.81 3.88
CA ARG A 11 3.99 -5.73 3.51
C ARG A 11 5.16 -5.66 4.48
N GLU A 12 4.90 -5.63 5.77
CA GLU A 12 5.94 -5.59 6.81
C GLU A 12 6.78 -6.86 6.78
N HIS A 13 6.19 -8.03 6.54
CA HIS A 13 6.94 -9.27 6.41
C HIS A 13 7.91 -9.23 5.21
N ALA A 14 7.47 -8.71 4.07
CA ALA A 14 8.33 -8.53 2.89
C ALA A 14 9.49 -7.55 3.17
N ILE A 15 9.21 -6.43 3.84
CA ILE A 15 10.21 -5.45 4.26
C ILE A 15 11.23 -6.08 5.22
N ILE A 16 10.78 -6.83 6.22
CA ILE A 16 11.62 -7.51 7.22
C ILE A 16 12.54 -8.52 6.56
N LYS A 17 12.00 -9.39 5.68
CA LYS A 17 12.83 -10.37 4.96
C LYS A 17 13.92 -9.67 4.13
N LYS A 18 13.59 -8.55 3.48
CA LYS A 18 14.55 -7.79 2.68
C LYS A 18 15.59 -7.05 3.50
N ILE A 19 15.22 -6.46 4.63
CA ILE A 19 16.16 -5.82 5.57
C ILE A 19 17.12 -6.86 6.19
N LYS A 20 16.64 -8.05 6.49
CA LYS A 20 17.44 -9.15 7.07
C LYS A 20 18.59 -9.59 6.17
N GLU A 21 18.54 -9.33 4.86
CA GLU A 21 19.64 -9.61 3.93
C GLU A 21 20.88 -8.75 4.21
N ASN A 22 20.73 -7.59 4.86
CA ASN A 22 21.84 -6.68 5.17
C ASN A 22 22.68 -7.24 6.34
N PRO A 23 24.00 -7.48 6.14
CA PRO A 23 24.86 -8.06 7.16
C PRO A 23 25.12 -7.16 8.38
N GLU A 24 24.85 -5.86 8.28
CA GLU A 24 24.99 -4.93 9.41
C GLU A 24 23.85 -5.09 10.44
N VAL A 25 22.73 -5.73 10.07
CA VAL A 25 21.58 -5.95 10.96
C VAL A 25 21.93 -7.05 11.96
N THR A 26 22.10 -6.69 13.21
CA THR A 26 22.41 -7.61 14.30
C THR A 26 21.17 -8.03 15.08
N GLU A 27 20.18 -7.13 15.18
CA GLU A 27 18.89 -7.39 15.82
C GLU A 27 17.78 -6.71 15.00
N LEU A 28 16.70 -7.46 14.76
CA LEU A 28 15.54 -6.99 14.00
C LEU A 28 14.27 -7.21 14.82
N TYR A 29 13.50 -6.15 15.02
CA TYR A 29 12.28 -6.14 15.81
C TYR A 29 11.07 -5.79 14.93
N ALA A 30 9.93 -6.34 15.26
CA ALA A 30 8.63 -6.01 14.65
C ALA A 30 7.61 -5.66 15.71
N LEU A 31 6.92 -4.54 15.56
CA LEU A 31 5.94 -4.00 16.51
C LEU A 31 4.58 -3.79 15.82
N PRO A 32 3.56 -4.65 16.04
CA PRO A 32 3.60 -5.89 16.84
C PRO A 32 4.15 -7.12 16.10
N GLY A 33 4.34 -7.09 14.77
CA GLY A 33 4.64 -8.25 13.97
C GLY A 33 3.44 -9.21 13.82
N ASN A 34 3.71 -10.43 13.40
CA ASN A 34 2.73 -11.53 13.28
C ASN A 34 3.41 -12.88 13.44
N GLY A 35 2.64 -13.98 13.36
CA GLY A 35 3.18 -15.33 13.57
C GLY A 35 4.20 -15.80 12.52
N GLY A 36 4.18 -15.24 11.30
CA GLY A 36 5.20 -15.51 10.28
C GLY A 36 6.45 -14.67 10.48
N ILE A 37 6.27 -13.39 10.79
CA ILE A 37 7.36 -12.43 11.09
C ILE A 37 8.22 -12.93 12.26
N ALA A 38 7.64 -13.65 13.21
CA ALA A 38 8.35 -14.21 14.37
C ALA A 38 9.52 -15.14 14.00
N LYS A 39 9.55 -15.69 12.79
CA LYS A 39 10.69 -16.47 12.27
C LYS A 39 11.86 -15.61 11.81
N ASP A 40 11.61 -14.35 11.47
CA ASP A 40 12.56 -13.45 10.83
C ASP A 40 12.99 -12.28 11.73
N ALA A 41 12.17 -11.93 12.71
CA ALA A 41 12.39 -10.82 13.64
C ALA A 41 11.81 -11.13 15.03
N THR A 42 12.26 -10.41 16.04
CA THR A 42 11.65 -10.46 17.37
C THR A 42 10.36 -9.63 17.37
N CYS A 43 9.23 -10.31 17.50
CA CYS A 43 7.94 -9.64 17.65
C CYS A 43 7.76 -9.13 19.08
N VAL A 44 7.33 -7.87 19.19
CA VAL A 44 7.09 -7.20 20.48
C VAL A 44 5.62 -6.77 20.52
N ASP A 45 4.90 -7.16 21.54
CA ASP A 45 3.46 -6.87 21.68
C ASP A 45 3.19 -5.40 22.02
N ILE A 46 3.50 -4.52 21.08
CA ILE A 46 3.23 -3.08 21.11
C ILE A 46 2.48 -2.73 19.82
N GLY A 47 1.29 -2.18 19.93
CA GLY A 47 0.46 -1.81 18.78
C GLY A 47 1.13 -0.74 17.92
N ALA A 48 0.97 -0.82 16.60
CA ALA A 48 1.59 0.13 15.65
C ALA A 48 1.16 1.60 15.87
N LYS A 49 0.04 1.85 16.53
CA LYS A 49 -0.47 3.20 16.87
C LYS A 49 -0.09 3.68 18.27
N ASP A 50 0.53 2.84 19.08
CA ASP A 50 0.98 3.17 20.42
C ASP A 50 2.33 3.89 20.35
N ILE A 51 2.30 5.19 20.05
CA ILE A 51 3.50 6.02 19.89
C ILE A 51 4.34 6.03 21.15
N GLU A 52 3.72 6.16 22.33
CA GLU A 52 4.44 6.20 23.61
C GLU A 52 5.14 4.87 23.90
N GLY A 53 4.46 3.75 23.68
CA GLY A 53 5.04 2.42 23.84
C GLY A 53 6.18 2.15 22.88
N VAL A 54 6.03 2.54 21.60
CA VAL A 54 7.09 2.40 20.58
C VAL A 54 8.31 3.25 20.93
N VAL A 55 8.12 4.50 21.33
CA VAL A 55 9.22 5.41 21.74
C VAL A 55 9.95 4.89 22.99
N ALA A 56 9.21 4.39 23.98
CA ALA A 56 9.81 3.79 25.19
C ALA A 56 10.66 2.57 24.82
N PHE A 57 10.09 1.64 24.03
CA PHE A 57 10.81 0.45 23.57
C PHE A 57 12.08 0.82 22.80
N ALA A 58 12.00 1.81 21.90
CA ALA A 58 13.12 2.23 21.07
C ALA A 58 14.28 2.79 21.91
N LYS A 59 13.98 3.56 22.97
CA LYS A 59 14.98 4.07 23.93
C LYS A 59 15.62 2.93 24.74
N GLU A 60 14.80 2.08 25.34
CA GLU A 60 15.25 1.00 26.21
C GLU A 60 16.13 -0.01 25.50
N ASN A 61 15.88 -0.25 24.23
CA ASN A 61 16.61 -1.24 23.41
C ASN A 61 17.70 -0.60 22.54
N ALA A 62 17.91 0.71 22.62
CA ALA A 62 18.89 1.44 21.83
C ALA A 62 18.78 1.15 20.32
N ILE A 63 17.58 1.36 19.78
CA ILE A 63 17.32 1.17 18.35
C ILE A 63 18.09 2.18 17.52
N ASP A 64 18.77 1.71 16.48
CA ASP A 64 19.60 2.54 15.59
C ASP A 64 18.79 3.12 14.41
N PHE A 65 17.77 2.40 13.92
CA PHE A 65 16.96 2.81 12.77
C PHE A 65 15.55 2.23 12.86
N ALA A 66 14.55 3.00 12.43
CA ALA A 66 13.16 2.57 12.42
C ALA A 66 12.54 2.69 11.03
N VAL A 67 11.66 1.72 10.70
CA VAL A 67 10.81 1.75 9.50
C VAL A 67 9.36 1.85 9.96
N VAL A 68 8.67 2.94 9.60
CA VAL A 68 7.26 3.13 9.90
C VAL A 68 6.46 2.74 8.66
N ALA A 69 5.95 1.51 8.65
CA ALA A 69 5.39 0.92 7.43
C ALA A 69 3.89 1.21 7.20
N PRO A 70 2.99 1.21 8.20
CA PRO A 70 1.57 1.46 7.97
C PRO A 70 1.21 2.96 7.93
N ASP A 71 0.06 3.26 7.35
CA ASP A 71 -0.50 4.60 7.20
C ASP A 71 -0.88 5.29 8.53
N ASP A 72 -1.63 4.59 9.39
CA ASP A 72 -2.10 5.15 10.67
C ASP A 72 -0.98 5.77 11.53
N PRO A 73 0.13 5.07 11.87
CA PRO A 73 1.19 5.66 12.67
C PRO A 73 1.90 6.81 11.95
N LEU A 74 2.01 6.81 10.63
CA LEU A 74 2.57 7.92 9.87
C LEU A 74 1.74 9.20 10.04
N VAL A 75 0.43 9.10 9.86
CA VAL A 75 -0.50 10.22 10.02
C VAL A 75 -0.57 10.70 11.47
N LEU A 76 -0.40 9.79 12.44
CA LEU A 76 -0.38 10.13 13.87
C LEU A 76 0.92 10.81 14.32
N GLY A 77 2.03 10.71 13.55
CA GLY A 77 3.30 11.38 13.86
C GLY A 77 4.35 10.47 14.52
N MET A 78 4.33 9.18 14.26
CA MET A 78 5.31 8.24 14.79
C MET A 78 6.74 8.60 14.39
N VAL A 79 6.95 9.02 13.13
CA VAL A 79 8.26 9.44 12.63
C VAL A 79 8.76 10.67 13.38
N ASP A 80 7.87 11.66 13.62
CA ASP A 80 8.21 12.86 14.39
C ASP A 80 8.68 12.48 15.81
N ALA A 81 7.91 11.63 16.50
CA ALA A 81 8.21 11.21 17.85
C ALA A 81 9.55 10.43 17.97
N LEU A 82 9.86 9.59 17.01
CA LEU A 82 11.13 8.85 16.97
C LEU A 82 12.30 9.76 16.63
N ASN A 83 12.15 10.71 15.70
CA ASN A 83 13.18 11.70 15.38
C ASN A 83 13.48 12.62 16.56
N GLU A 84 12.48 13.00 17.39
CA GLU A 84 12.66 13.80 18.61
C GLU A 84 13.62 13.14 19.63
N ILE A 85 13.70 11.81 19.63
CA ILE A 85 14.61 11.06 20.49
C ILE A 85 15.91 10.65 19.77
N GLY A 86 16.14 11.16 18.54
CA GLY A 86 17.36 10.96 17.77
C GLY A 86 17.42 9.65 16.99
N ILE A 87 16.29 8.95 16.80
CA ILE A 87 16.24 7.72 15.99
C ILE A 87 15.84 8.09 14.57
N PRO A 88 16.73 7.89 13.58
CA PRO A 88 16.42 8.11 12.18
C PRO A 88 15.36 7.10 11.68
N CYS A 89 14.43 7.58 10.85
CA CYS A 89 13.32 6.78 10.38
C CYS A 89 13.23 6.78 8.86
N PHE A 90 12.76 5.66 8.30
CA PHE A 90 12.20 5.61 6.96
C PHE A 90 10.69 5.78 7.06
N GLY A 91 10.17 6.83 6.45
CA GLY A 91 8.77 7.22 6.41
C GLY A 91 8.62 8.74 6.49
N PRO A 92 7.52 9.31 5.94
CA PRO A 92 7.25 10.73 6.02
C PRO A 92 6.90 11.16 7.46
N ASP A 93 7.20 12.41 7.78
CA ASP A 93 6.69 13.04 8.99
C ASP A 93 5.17 13.29 8.89
N LYS A 94 4.57 13.70 10.00
CA LYS A 94 3.11 13.97 10.07
C LYS A 94 2.67 15.03 9.05
N LYS A 95 3.51 16.04 8.79
CA LYS A 95 3.21 17.11 7.84
C LYS A 95 3.12 16.59 6.40
N ALA A 96 4.01 15.68 6.02
CA ALA A 96 4.04 15.08 4.68
C ALA A 96 3.01 13.95 4.55
N ALA A 97 2.74 13.19 5.62
CA ALA A 97 1.75 12.11 5.63
C ALA A 97 0.31 12.56 5.37
N ILE A 98 0.02 13.87 5.46
CA ILE A 98 -1.28 14.44 5.07
C ILE A 98 -1.64 14.14 3.62
N LEU A 99 -0.67 13.88 2.76
CA LEU A 99 -0.90 13.53 1.35
C LEU A 99 -1.78 12.28 1.20
N GLU A 100 -1.69 11.30 2.12
CA GLU A 100 -2.62 10.19 2.26
C GLU A 100 -3.72 10.47 3.30
N GLY A 101 -3.37 11.18 4.37
CA GLY A 101 -4.24 11.47 5.49
C GLY A 101 -5.45 12.36 5.16
N SER A 102 -5.38 13.12 4.06
CA SER A 102 -6.48 13.95 3.57
C SER A 102 -6.57 13.91 2.04
N LYS A 103 -7.67 13.36 1.53
CA LYS A 103 -7.97 13.36 0.09
C LYS A 103 -8.26 14.76 -0.42
N VAL A 104 -8.87 15.59 0.40
CA VAL A 104 -9.11 17.01 0.10
C VAL A 104 -7.78 17.75 -0.10
N PHE A 105 -6.82 17.54 0.81
CA PHE A 105 -5.48 18.13 0.66
C PHE A 105 -4.81 17.67 -0.63
N SER A 106 -4.78 16.37 -0.91
CA SER A 106 -4.10 15.84 -2.10
C SER A 106 -4.73 16.33 -3.40
N LYS A 107 -6.07 16.43 -3.44
CA LYS A 107 -6.78 16.99 -4.61
C LYS A 107 -6.49 18.46 -4.83
N ASN A 108 -6.52 19.25 -3.77
CA ASN A 108 -6.19 20.67 -3.85
C ASN A 108 -4.72 20.91 -4.23
N LEU A 109 -3.80 20.08 -3.73
CA LEU A 109 -2.39 20.10 -4.13
C LEU A 109 -2.25 19.85 -5.64
N MET A 110 -2.86 18.77 -6.15
CA MET A 110 -2.79 18.42 -7.56
C MET A 110 -3.36 19.54 -8.44
N LYS A 111 -4.51 20.10 -8.05
CA LYS A 111 -5.11 21.24 -8.78
C LYS A 111 -4.20 22.46 -8.78
N LYS A 112 -3.62 22.82 -7.63
CA LYS A 112 -2.74 24.00 -7.47
C LYS A 112 -1.48 23.90 -8.33
N TYR A 113 -0.90 22.71 -8.44
CA TYR A 113 0.36 22.48 -9.13
C TYR A 113 0.21 21.84 -10.52
N GLY A 114 -1.03 21.71 -11.02
CA GLY A 114 -1.30 21.20 -12.36
C GLY A 114 -0.99 19.72 -12.55
N ILE A 115 -1.00 18.91 -11.47
CA ILE A 115 -0.77 17.48 -11.54
C ILE A 115 -2.05 16.78 -12.03
N PRO A 116 -1.99 15.94 -13.09
CA PRO A 116 -3.17 15.31 -13.67
C PRO A 116 -3.92 14.40 -12.69
N THR A 117 -5.20 14.67 -12.49
CA THR A 117 -6.11 13.85 -11.68
C THR A 117 -7.54 13.99 -12.20
N ALA A 118 -8.48 13.19 -11.68
CA ALA A 118 -9.90 13.31 -11.97
C ALA A 118 -10.43 14.71 -11.64
N ALA A 119 -11.33 15.23 -12.43
CA ALA A 119 -12.11 16.43 -12.08
C ALA A 119 -12.89 16.15 -10.79
N TYR A 120 -12.97 17.11 -9.88
CA TYR A 120 -13.54 16.89 -8.56
C TYR A 120 -14.14 18.16 -7.97
N GLU A 121 -15.04 17.96 -7.02
CA GLU A 121 -15.55 18.99 -6.11
C GLU A 121 -15.50 18.48 -4.66
N VAL A 122 -15.29 19.40 -3.72
CA VAL A 122 -15.21 19.11 -2.28
C VAL A 122 -16.44 19.67 -1.58
N PHE A 123 -17.02 18.89 -0.68
CA PHE A 123 -18.19 19.28 0.09
C PHE A 123 -17.98 19.03 1.58
N ASP A 124 -18.33 20.02 2.40
CA ASP A 124 -18.46 20.00 3.85
C ASP A 124 -19.93 20.12 4.31
N ASP A 125 -20.85 20.24 3.35
CA ASP A 125 -22.28 20.39 3.54
C ASP A 125 -23.03 19.37 2.69
N MET A 126 -23.84 18.54 3.34
CA MET A 126 -24.57 17.44 2.66
C MET A 126 -25.56 17.94 1.63
N GLU A 127 -26.30 19.03 1.93
CA GLU A 127 -27.32 19.56 1.01
C GLU A 127 -26.70 20.12 -0.26
N LYS A 128 -25.52 20.77 -0.13
CA LYS A 128 -24.75 21.23 -1.31
C LYS A 128 -24.23 20.05 -2.14
N ALA A 129 -23.74 18.99 -1.49
CA ALA A 129 -23.31 17.77 -2.18
C ALA A 129 -24.48 17.11 -2.94
N LEU A 130 -25.65 16.97 -2.30
CA LEU A 130 -26.84 16.44 -2.93
C LEU A 130 -27.32 17.29 -4.11
N ALA A 131 -27.30 18.62 -3.96
CA ALA A 131 -27.64 19.55 -5.05
C ALA A 131 -26.67 19.43 -6.25
N TYR A 132 -25.37 19.26 -6.00
CA TYR A 132 -24.38 19.03 -7.05
C TYR A 132 -24.67 17.75 -7.84
N LEU A 133 -25.07 16.67 -7.15
CA LEU A 133 -25.38 15.38 -7.77
C LEU A 133 -26.59 15.43 -8.72
N GLU A 134 -27.44 16.48 -8.65
CA GLU A 134 -28.55 16.64 -9.61
C GLU A 134 -28.05 16.82 -11.06
N THR A 135 -26.86 17.39 -11.23
CA THR A 135 -26.26 17.67 -12.54
C THR A 135 -24.93 16.97 -12.80
N ALA A 136 -24.38 16.26 -11.79
CA ALA A 136 -23.11 15.55 -11.92
C ALA A 136 -23.22 14.40 -12.94
N PRO A 137 -22.13 14.13 -13.68
CA PRO A 137 -22.10 12.94 -14.56
C PRO A 137 -22.20 11.65 -13.75
N ILE A 138 -22.86 10.64 -14.32
CA ILE A 138 -22.93 9.29 -13.79
C ILE A 138 -22.28 8.34 -14.82
N PRO A 139 -21.41 7.37 -14.40
CA PRO A 139 -20.97 7.09 -13.02
C PRO A 139 -20.17 8.22 -12.38
N THR A 140 -20.18 8.26 -11.05
CA THR A 140 -19.36 9.21 -10.26
C THR A 140 -18.70 8.49 -9.08
N VAL A 141 -17.63 9.07 -8.54
CA VAL A 141 -16.90 8.49 -7.41
C VAL A 141 -17.02 9.40 -6.20
N ILE A 142 -17.47 8.87 -5.07
CA ILE A 142 -17.63 9.60 -3.82
C ILE A 142 -16.62 9.04 -2.81
N LYS A 143 -15.79 9.94 -2.27
CA LYS A 143 -14.71 9.56 -1.34
C LYS A 143 -14.88 10.33 -0.04
N ALA A 144 -14.89 9.62 1.09
CA ALA A 144 -14.73 10.23 2.40
C ALA A 144 -13.28 10.75 2.56
N ASP A 145 -13.10 11.90 3.23
CA ASP A 145 -11.79 12.41 3.57
C ASP A 145 -11.12 11.56 4.67
N GLY A 146 -9.80 11.48 4.69
CA GLY A 146 -9.06 10.66 5.65
C GLY A 146 -8.81 9.22 5.19
N LEU A 147 -8.25 8.41 6.08
CA LEU A 147 -7.77 7.06 5.77
C LEU A 147 -8.90 6.06 5.48
N ALA A 148 -10.01 6.13 6.24
CA ALA A 148 -11.21 5.31 6.09
C ALA A 148 -10.96 3.80 5.82
N LEU A 149 -9.76 3.29 6.18
CA LEU A 149 -9.31 1.91 6.00
C LEU A 149 -9.48 1.37 4.56
N GLY A 150 -9.34 2.26 3.55
CA GLY A 150 -9.54 1.91 2.14
C GLY A 150 -10.99 1.63 1.74
N LYS A 151 -11.96 1.81 2.65
CA LYS A 151 -13.39 1.54 2.41
C LYS A 151 -14.21 2.80 2.12
N GLY A 152 -13.63 3.98 2.29
CA GLY A 152 -14.28 5.27 2.11
C GLY A 152 -14.44 5.71 0.65
N VAL A 153 -14.45 4.78 -0.32
CA VAL A 153 -14.61 5.07 -1.75
C VAL A 153 -15.80 4.30 -2.29
N ILE A 154 -16.76 4.99 -2.86
CA ILE A 154 -17.97 4.42 -3.48
C ILE A 154 -18.05 4.89 -4.92
N ILE A 155 -18.09 3.93 -5.85
CA ILE A 155 -18.41 4.17 -7.26
C ILE A 155 -19.92 4.05 -7.39
N ALA A 156 -20.58 5.16 -7.73
CA ALA A 156 -22.03 5.20 -7.89
C ALA A 156 -22.38 5.16 -9.39
N GLU A 157 -23.09 4.11 -9.78
CA GLU A 157 -23.53 3.89 -11.16
C GLU A 157 -24.88 4.55 -11.46
N THR A 158 -25.58 4.99 -10.41
CA THR A 158 -26.84 5.74 -10.51
C THR A 158 -26.83 6.94 -9.59
N LYS A 159 -27.71 7.91 -9.86
CA LYS A 159 -27.89 9.09 -9.01
C LYS A 159 -28.32 8.72 -7.60
N GLU A 160 -29.21 7.75 -7.47
CA GLU A 160 -29.70 7.26 -6.19
C GLU A 160 -28.56 6.68 -5.34
N GLN A 161 -27.71 5.84 -5.95
CA GLN A 161 -26.53 5.31 -5.27
C GLN A 161 -25.58 6.43 -4.83
N ALA A 162 -25.38 7.46 -5.64
CA ALA A 162 -24.54 8.61 -5.29
C ALA A 162 -25.12 9.39 -4.11
N GLN A 163 -26.42 9.65 -4.11
CA GLN A 163 -27.09 10.33 -2.99
C GLN A 163 -27.06 9.51 -1.71
N ASP A 164 -27.25 8.19 -1.79
CA ASP A 164 -27.16 7.29 -0.63
C ASP A 164 -25.73 7.24 -0.07
N ALA A 165 -24.72 7.25 -0.94
CA ALA A 165 -23.32 7.33 -0.50
C ALA A 165 -23.03 8.63 0.25
N VAL A 166 -23.49 9.78 -0.25
CA VAL A 166 -23.34 11.08 0.44
C VAL A 166 -24.03 11.06 1.81
N ARG A 167 -25.27 10.58 1.90
CA ARG A 167 -26.00 10.47 3.18
C ARG A 167 -25.28 9.55 4.16
N SER A 168 -24.86 8.37 3.71
CA SER A 168 -24.14 7.40 4.52
C SER A 168 -22.83 7.96 5.10
N MET A 169 -22.06 8.68 4.27
CA MET A 169 -20.79 9.27 4.71
C MET A 169 -20.99 10.47 5.64
N MET A 170 -21.84 11.42 5.27
CA MET A 170 -21.96 12.71 5.95
C MET A 170 -22.99 12.73 7.08
N ALA A 171 -24.15 12.05 6.92
CA ALA A 171 -25.21 12.02 7.93
C ALA A 171 -25.03 10.86 8.92
N ASP A 172 -24.89 9.63 8.40
CA ASP A 172 -24.75 8.43 9.23
C ASP A 172 -23.35 8.24 9.78
N LYS A 173 -22.37 9.01 9.26
CA LYS A 173 -20.96 9.02 9.66
C LYS A 173 -20.34 7.63 9.79
N VAL A 174 -20.64 6.75 8.83
CA VAL A 174 -20.13 5.37 8.79
C VAL A 174 -18.60 5.28 8.83
N PHE A 175 -17.91 6.38 8.48
CA PHE A 175 -16.44 6.53 8.56
C PHE A 175 -16.02 7.54 9.65
N GLY A 176 -16.88 7.84 10.63
CA GLY A 176 -16.60 8.80 11.70
C GLY A 176 -16.27 10.19 11.15
N ALA A 177 -15.26 10.84 11.72
CA ALA A 177 -14.82 12.19 11.30
C ALA A 177 -14.34 12.26 9.83
N SER A 178 -13.92 11.15 9.23
CA SER A 178 -13.57 11.10 7.80
C SER A 178 -14.74 11.43 6.88
N GLY A 179 -15.98 11.34 7.35
CA GLY A 179 -17.19 11.71 6.62
C GLY A 179 -17.59 13.18 6.76
N ASP A 180 -16.85 14.01 7.53
CA ASP A 180 -17.17 15.44 7.68
C ASP A 180 -16.91 16.20 6.37
N HIS A 181 -15.99 15.73 5.57
CA HIS A 181 -15.69 16.22 4.23
C HIS A 181 -15.74 15.07 3.23
N ILE A 182 -16.28 15.31 2.05
CA ILE A 182 -16.26 14.36 0.95
C ILE A 182 -15.74 14.99 -0.33
N VAL A 183 -15.17 14.14 -1.18
CA VAL A 183 -14.76 14.49 -2.54
C VAL A 183 -15.65 13.74 -3.52
N ILE A 184 -16.27 14.44 -4.45
CA ILE A 184 -17.02 13.85 -5.57
C ILE A 184 -16.19 14.03 -6.83
N GLU A 185 -15.85 12.92 -7.50
CA GLU A 185 -14.93 12.89 -8.64
C GLU A 185 -15.61 12.33 -9.89
N GLU A 186 -15.13 12.76 -11.05
CA GLU A 186 -15.45 12.09 -12.30
C GLU A 186 -14.99 10.62 -12.25
N PHE A 187 -15.77 9.75 -12.85
CA PHE A 187 -15.37 8.34 -13.02
C PHE A 187 -14.40 8.24 -14.20
N MET A 188 -13.15 7.90 -13.91
CA MET A 188 -12.13 7.67 -14.93
C MET A 188 -12.18 6.23 -15.43
N THR A 189 -11.79 6.01 -16.67
CA THR A 189 -11.69 4.69 -17.31
C THR A 189 -10.29 4.45 -17.86
N GLY A 190 -9.83 3.22 -17.73
CA GLY A 190 -8.52 2.79 -18.19
C GLY A 190 -7.95 1.70 -17.29
N PRO A 191 -6.80 1.14 -17.62
CA PRO A 191 -6.10 0.23 -16.71
C PRO A 191 -5.51 1.00 -15.52
N GLU A 192 -5.64 0.39 -14.34
CA GLU A 192 -5.00 0.89 -13.12
C GLU A 192 -3.55 0.41 -13.05
N VAL A 193 -2.69 1.29 -12.55
CA VAL A 193 -1.27 1.02 -12.32
C VAL A 193 -0.88 1.53 -10.95
N SER A 194 -0.19 0.68 -10.18
CA SER A 194 0.45 1.08 -8.92
C SER A 194 1.95 1.31 -9.17
N VAL A 195 2.46 2.49 -8.81
CA VAL A 195 3.91 2.77 -8.85
C VAL A 195 4.34 3.26 -7.48
N LEU A 196 5.27 2.51 -6.88
CA LEU A 196 5.95 2.92 -5.66
C LEU A 196 7.22 3.65 -6.03
N ALA A 197 7.59 4.67 -5.30
CA ALA A 197 8.83 5.40 -5.51
C ALA A 197 9.54 5.70 -4.19
N PHE A 198 10.85 5.51 -4.16
CA PHE A 198 11.68 6.08 -3.11
C PHE A 198 11.85 7.58 -3.36
N THR A 199 11.75 8.39 -2.33
CA THR A 199 12.11 9.80 -2.40
C THR A 199 12.65 10.31 -1.08
N ASP A 200 13.63 11.19 -1.17
CA ASP A 200 14.20 11.92 -0.04
C ASP A 200 13.84 13.42 -0.07
N GLY A 201 12.90 13.80 -0.95
CA GLY A 201 12.50 15.18 -1.20
C GLY A 201 13.34 15.92 -2.24
N LYS A 202 14.44 15.34 -2.69
CA LYS A 202 15.34 15.88 -3.73
C LYS A 202 15.42 14.99 -4.95
N THR A 203 15.35 13.69 -4.72
CA THR A 203 15.44 12.63 -5.74
C THR A 203 14.18 11.79 -5.71
N MET A 204 13.71 11.40 -6.88
CA MET A 204 12.57 10.50 -7.06
C MET A 204 13.02 9.27 -7.86
N VAL A 205 12.92 8.09 -7.24
CA VAL A 205 13.32 6.81 -7.86
C VAL A 205 12.13 5.87 -7.88
N PRO A 206 11.39 5.79 -9.01
CA PRO A 206 10.31 4.83 -9.16
C PRO A 206 10.81 3.39 -9.13
N MET A 207 10.03 2.50 -8.51
CA MET A 207 10.21 1.06 -8.51
C MET A 207 9.46 0.44 -9.70
N PHE A 208 9.50 -0.87 -9.84
CA PHE A 208 8.65 -1.57 -10.81
C PHE A 208 7.18 -1.25 -10.58
N SER A 209 6.46 -1.06 -11.68
CA SER A 209 5.01 -0.91 -11.65
C SER A 209 4.34 -2.24 -11.29
N ALA A 210 3.20 -2.14 -10.61
CA ALA A 210 2.42 -3.31 -10.23
C ALA A 210 0.96 -3.17 -10.69
N MET A 211 0.26 -4.29 -10.76
CA MET A 211 -1.19 -4.35 -10.97
C MET A 211 -1.83 -5.10 -9.82
N ASP A 212 -2.55 -4.37 -8.97
CA ASP A 212 -3.34 -4.94 -7.88
C ASP A 212 -4.74 -5.39 -8.37
N HIS A 213 -5.31 -6.39 -7.70
CA HIS A 213 -6.63 -6.92 -7.94
C HIS A 213 -7.50 -6.70 -6.70
N LYS A 214 -8.24 -5.58 -6.69
CA LYS A 214 -8.93 -5.08 -5.49
C LYS A 214 -10.25 -5.81 -5.18
N ARG A 215 -10.90 -6.43 -6.16
CA ARG A 215 -12.17 -7.14 -5.95
C ARG A 215 -11.95 -8.52 -5.35
N ALA A 216 -12.87 -8.93 -4.46
CA ALA A 216 -12.75 -10.18 -3.72
C ALA A 216 -12.85 -11.44 -4.59
N LEU A 217 -13.61 -11.40 -5.68
CA LEU A 217 -13.95 -12.57 -6.48
C LEU A 217 -13.43 -12.47 -7.91
N ASP A 218 -13.30 -13.63 -8.56
CA ASP A 218 -12.90 -13.76 -9.96
C ASP A 218 -13.76 -12.89 -10.89
N GLY A 219 -13.13 -12.36 -11.93
CA GLY A 219 -13.79 -11.48 -12.90
C GLY A 219 -14.07 -10.08 -12.35
N ASP A 220 -13.32 -9.63 -11.34
CA ASP A 220 -13.50 -8.37 -10.62
C ASP A 220 -14.91 -8.19 -10.07
N LYS A 221 -15.44 -9.23 -9.46
CA LYS A 221 -16.73 -9.24 -8.79
C LYS A 221 -16.58 -9.15 -7.27
N GLY A 222 -17.70 -8.93 -6.61
CA GLY A 222 -17.75 -8.84 -5.16
C GLY A 222 -17.31 -7.48 -4.62
N LEU A 223 -17.02 -7.42 -3.33
CA LEU A 223 -16.64 -6.20 -2.61
C LEU A 223 -15.19 -5.82 -2.87
N ASN A 224 -14.88 -4.54 -2.69
CA ASN A 224 -13.49 -4.07 -2.62
C ASN A 224 -12.80 -4.64 -1.39
N THR A 225 -11.51 -4.94 -1.55
CA THR A 225 -10.62 -5.49 -0.51
C THR A 225 -9.35 -4.65 -0.43
N GLY A 226 -8.42 -5.05 0.43
CA GLY A 226 -7.06 -4.52 0.45
C GLY A 226 -6.18 -4.97 -0.72
N GLY A 227 -6.66 -5.86 -1.57
CA GLY A 227 -5.96 -6.50 -2.67
C GLY A 227 -5.93 -8.02 -2.52
N MET A 228 -6.33 -8.73 -3.58
CA MET A 228 -6.39 -10.20 -3.62
C MET A 228 -5.23 -10.83 -4.39
N GLY A 229 -4.35 -10.02 -4.89
CA GLY A 229 -3.15 -10.43 -5.60
C GLY A 229 -2.62 -9.32 -6.48
N THR A 230 -1.37 -9.44 -6.86
CA THR A 230 -0.67 -8.42 -7.64
C THR A 230 0.39 -9.04 -8.52
N ILE A 231 0.70 -8.36 -9.61
CA ILE A 231 1.80 -8.73 -10.51
C ILE A 231 2.73 -7.54 -10.72
N ALA A 232 3.98 -7.81 -11.06
CA ALA A 232 4.96 -6.83 -11.49
C ALA A 232 5.88 -7.45 -12.56
N PRO A 233 6.25 -6.70 -13.62
CA PRO A 233 5.80 -5.36 -13.96
C PRO A 233 4.37 -5.32 -14.53
N ASN A 234 3.73 -4.15 -14.48
CA ASN A 234 2.43 -3.92 -15.11
C ASN A 234 2.62 -3.58 -16.59
N PRO A 235 2.09 -4.37 -17.55
CA PRO A 235 2.34 -4.18 -18.98
C PRO A 235 1.76 -2.87 -19.55
N TYR A 236 0.80 -2.27 -18.89
CA TYR A 236 0.26 -0.96 -19.28
C TYR A 236 1.16 0.22 -18.91
N PHE A 237 2.19 -0.01 -18.09
CA PHE A 237 3.17 1.01 -17.72
C PHE A 237 4.39 0.93 -18.64
N THR A 238 4.20 1.35 -19.89
CA THR A 238 5.26 1.40 -20.89
C THR A 238 6.32 2.44 -20.58
N ALA A 239 7.46 2.41 -21.27
CA ALA A 239 8.52 3.41 -21.10
C ALA A 239 8.02 4.85 -21.36
N GLU A 240 7.15 5.02 -22.35
CA GLU A 240 6.55 6.33 -22.67
C GLU A 240 5.63 6.81 -21.55
N VAL A 241 4.77 5.93 -21.01
CA VAL A 241 3.90 6.23 -19.86
C VAL A 241 4.74 6.55 -18.63
N ALA A 242 5.81 5.79 -18.38
CA ALA A 242 6.71 6.03 -17.26
C ALA A 242 7.37 7.40 -17.34
N GLN A 243 7.84 7.82 -18.52
CA GLN A 243 8.43 9.13 -18.73
C GLN A 243 7.38 10.24 -18.55
N GLU A 244 6.18 10.06 -19.09
CA GLU A 244 5.10 11.02 -18.89
C GLU A 244 4.72 11.18 -17.40
N CYS A 245 4.65 10.06 -16.67
CA CYS A 245 4.41 10.10 -15.22
C CYS A 245 5.55 10.81 -14.48
N MET A 246 6.80 10.58 -14.86
CA MET A 246 7.95 11.26 -14.26
C MET A 246 7.85 12.77 -14.43
N ASP A 247 7.56 13.23 -15.65
CA ASP A 247 7.54 14.65 -16.01
C ASP A 247 6.30 15.39 -15.49
N LYS A 248 5.14 14.73 -15.43
CA LYS A 248 3.86 15.39 -15.11
C LYS A 248 3.31 15.06 -13.72
N ILE A 249 3.77 13.98 -13.10
CA ILE A 249 3.18 13.48 -11.85
C ILE A 249 4.25 13.33 -10.75
N PHE A 250 5.29 12.51 -10.95
CA PHE A 250 6.17 12.11 -9.86
C PHE A 250 7.04 13.26 -9.37
N VAL A 251 7.83 13.87 -10.24
CA VAL A 251 8.66 15.03 -9.89
C VAL A 251 7.80 16.22 -9.47
N PRO A 252 6.74 16.60 -10.21
CA PRO A 252 5.85 17.66 -9.77
C PRO A 252 5.20 17.46 -8.41
N THR A 253 4.87 16.21 -8.03
CA THR A 253 4.35 15.92 -6.68
C THR A 253 5.39 16.20 -5.60
N MET A 254 6.63 15.74 -5.79
CA MET A 254 7.73 15.99 -4.85
C MET A 254 7.99 17.49 -4.69
N GLU A 255 8.07 18.21 -5.81
CA GLU A 255 8.29 19.67 -5.83
C GLU A 255 7.12 20.44 -5.18
N ALA A 256 5.88 20.00 -5.42
CA ALA A 256 4.70 20.59 -4.79
C ALA A 256 4.72 20.42 -3.28
N MET A 257 5.06 19.23 -2.79
CA MET A 257 5.20 18.96 -1.35
C MET A 257 6.29 19.82 -0.72
N ASN A 258 7.42 20.01 -1.39
CA ASN A 258 8.48 20.91 -0.94
C ASN A 258 8.01 22.38 -0.89
N ALA A 259 7.29 22.82 -1.92
CA ALA A 259 6.74 24.20 -2.00
C ALA A 259 5.72 24.47 -0.88
N GLU A 260 4.99 23.45 -0.42
CA GLU A 260 4.08 23.55 0.73
C GLU A 260 4.80 23.43 2.09
N GLY A 261 6.13 23.31 2.12
CA GLY A 261 6.90 23.09 3.36
C GLY A 261 6.63 21.73 4.03
N ARG A 262 6.32 20.71 3.21
CA ARG A 262 5.95 19.35 3.61
C ARG A 262 6.81 18.32 2.88
N THR A 263 8.12 18.49 2.93
CA THR A 263 9.08 17.60 2.26
C THR A 263 8.80 16.14 2.59
N PHE A 264 8.58 15.33 1.56
CA PHE A 264 8.26 13.92 1.72
C PHE A 264 9.53 13.08 1.65
N LYS A 265 9.75 12.24 2.67
CA LYS A 265 10.85 11.26 2.72
C LYS A 265 10.26 9.88 3.00
N GLY A 266 10.54 8.90 2.16
CA GLY A 266 10.03 7.55 2.34
C GLY A 266 9.67 6.88 1.02
N CYS A 267 8.67 6.00 1.09
CA CYS A 267 8.03 5.41 -0.06
C CYS A 267 6.73 6.16 -0.38
N LEU A 268 6.67 6.78 -1.54
CA LEU A 268 5.46 7.41 -2.06
C LEU A 268 4.82 6.47 -3.09
N PHE A 269 3.58 6.08 -2.84
CA PHE A 269 2.79 5.24 -3.71
C PHE A 269 1.86 6.12 -4.55
N PHE A 270 1.90 5.92 -5.85
CA PHE A 270 1.03 6.52 -6.84
C PHE A 270 0.05 5.49 -7.36
N GLY A 271 -1.25 5.64 -7.04
CA GLY A 271 -2.33 4.94 -7.73
C GLY A 271 -2.69 5.72 -8.99
N LEU A 272 -2.50 5.12 -10.15
CA LEU A 272 -2.66 5.77 -11.44
C LEU A 272 -3.76 5.09 -12.27
N MET A 273 -4.45 5.89 -13.08
CA MET A 273 -5.29 5.43 -14.18
C MET A 273 -4.65 5.85 -15.49
N ILE A 274 -4.40 4.90 -16.39
CA ILE A 274 -3.91 5.22 -17.72
C ILE A 274 -5.12 5.48 -18.62
N THR A 275 -5.51 6.74 -18.70
CA THR A 275 -6.68 7.17 -19.47
C THR A 275 -6.32 7.39 -20.95
N PRO A 276 -7.30 7.48 -21.86
CA PRO A 276 -7.05 7.86 -23.26
C PRO A 276 -6.35 9.21 -23.44
N ASN A 277 -6.40 10.07 -22.41
CA ASN A 277 -5.80 11.42 -22.41
C ASN A 277 -4.50 11.47 -21.58
N GLY A 278 -3.86 10.33 -21.32
CA GLY A 278 -2.66 10.20 -20.52
C GLY A 278 -2.89 9.74 -19.08
N PRO A 279 -1.82 9.55 -18.30
CA PRO A 279 -1.91 9.08 -16.93
C PRO A 279 -2.51 10.15 -16.02
N LYS A 280 -3.36 9.72 -15.09
CA LYS A 280 -3.96 10.55 -14.05
C LYS A 280 -3.82 9.88 -12.69
N VAL A 281 -3.60 10.68 -11.65
CA VAL A 281 -3.53 10.19 -10.26
C VAL A 281 -4.95 9.88 -9.76
N ILE A 282 -5.14 8.65 -9.29
CA ILE A 282 -6.35 8.22 -8.56
C ILE A 282 -6.22 8.62 -7.09
N GLU A 283 -5.06 8.27 -6.49
CA GLU A 283 -4.75 8.52 -5.10
C GLU A 283 -3.25 8.44 -4.82
N TYR A 284 -2.84 9.00 -3.69
CA TYR A 284 -1.52 8.80 -3.11
C TYR A 284 -1.63 7.93 -1.85
N ASN A 285 -0.59 7.12 -1.60
CA ASN A 285 -0.36 6.54 -0.28
C ASN A 285 1.07 6.87 0.16
N CYS A 286 1.23 7.18 1.44
CA CYS A 286 2.49 7.68 2.02
C CYS A 286 3.41 6.56 2.52
N ARG A 287 3.26 5.35 1.98
CA ARG A 287 3.89 4.13 2.44
C ARG A 287 3.92 3.08 1.33
N PHE A 288 4.63 2.01 1.57
CA PHE A 288 4.58 0.82 0.72
C PHE A 288 3.15 0.27 0.58
N GLY A 289 2.81 -0.26 -0.59
CA GLY A 289 1.53 -0.94 -0.84
C GLY A 289 1.47 -2.35 -0.24
N ASP A 290 0.27 -2.87 -0.07
CA ASP A 290 0.01 -4.24 0.34
C ASP A 290 -1.18 -4.79 -0.48
N PRO A 291 -0.98 -5.66 -1.49
CA PRO A 291 0.16 -6.58 -1.64
C PRO A 291 1.28 -6.18 -2.64
N GLU A 292 1.35 -4.95 -3.12
CA GLU A 292 2.36 -4.56 -4.13
C GLU A 292 3.79 -4.78 -3.66
N THR A 293 4.08 -4.53 -2.39
CA THR A 293 5.40 -4.73 -1.79
C THR A 293 5.89 -6.16 -1.95
N GLN A 294 4.99 -7.14 -1.86
CA GLN A 294 5.28 -8.55 -1.96
C GLN A 294 5.76 -9.00 -3.35
N VAL A 295 5.53 -8.21 -4.39
CA VAL A 295 6.09 -8.47 -5.73
C VAL A 295 7.26 -7.55 -6.08
N VAL A 296 7.26 -6.32 -5.56
CA VAL A 296 8.27 -5.31 -5.92
C VAL A 296 9.59 -5.56 -5.17
N LEU A 297 9.54 -5.79 -3.85
CA LEU A 297 10.76 -5.99 -3.06
C LEU A 297 11.53 -7.27 -3.40
N PRO A 298 10.91 -8.42 -3.70
CA PRO A 298 11.65 -9.59 -4.18
C PRO A 298 12.42 -9.36 -5.50
N LEU A 299 12.01 -8.39 -6.29
CA LEU A 299 12.69 -7.99 -7.53
C LEU A 299 13.80 -6.95 -7.30
N LEU A 300 13.90 -6.36 -6.11
CA LEU A 300 14.95 -5.41 -5.76
C LEU A 300 16.28 -6.14 -5.54
N GLU A 301 17.30 -5.80 -6.33
CA GLU A 301 18.66 -6.34 -6.20
C GLU A 301 19.54 -5.52 -5.25
N SER A 302 19.29 -4.22 -5.15
CA SER A 302 20.02 -3.33 -4.23
C SER A 302 19.57 -3.58 -2.78
N ASP A 303 20.45 -3.27 -1.84
CA ASP A 303 20.17 -3.41 -0.40
C ASP A 303 19.12 -2.41 0.08
N LEU A 304 18.00 -2.92 0.58
CA LEU A 304 16.87 -2.09 0.99
C LEU A 304 17.20 -1.18 2.17
N LEU A 305 17.94 -1.67 3.17
CA LEU A 305 18.28 -0.87 4.34
C LEU A 305 19.21 0.30 3.98
N THR A 306 20.16 0.06 3.07
CA THR A 306 21.04 1.11 2.55
C THR A 306 20.22 2.20 1.83
N ILE A 307 19.25 1.81 1.01
CA ILE A 307 18.34 2.78 0.36
C ILE A 307 17.53 3.55 1.39
N MET A 308 16.95 2.87 2.37
CA MET A 308 16.12 3.50 3.42
C MET A 308 16.94 4.50 4.27
N LYS A 309 18.18 4.17 4.60
CA LYS A 309 19.10 5.09 5.29
C LYS A 309 19.41 6.32 4.45
N ALA A 310 19.71 6.10 3.16
CA ALA A 310 19.98 7.19 2.22
C ALA A 310 18.77 8.14 2.06
N VAL A 311 17.55 7.61 2.06
CA VAL A 311 16.32 8.41 2.05
C VAL A 311 16.23 9.26 3.32
N ALA A 312 16.43 8.67 4.50
CA ALA A 312 16.38 9.39 5.77
C ALA A 312 17.46 10.52 5.86
N GLU A 313 18.63 10.28 5.29
CA GLU A 313 19.77 11.20 5.27
C GLU A 313 19.76 12.19 4.09
N GLU A 314 18.77 12.16 3.19
CA GLU A 314 18.68 12.99 1.97
C GLU A 314 19.85 12.78 0.99
N LYS A 315 20.29 11.53 0.88
CA LYS A 315 21.40 11.08 0.03
C LYS A 315 20.99 10.02 -1.00
N LEU A 316 19.71 9.94 -1.35
CA LEU A 316 19.20 8.92 -2.27
C LEU A 316 19.92 8.96 -3.63
N ALA A 317 20.33 10.14 -4.10
CA ALA A 317 21.07 10.29 -5.35
C ALA A 317 22.49 9.65 -5.33
N GLU A 318 23.02 9.34 -4.15
CA GLU A 318 24.33 8.72 -3.98
C GLU A 318 24.29 7.19 -3.96
N VAL A 319 23.08 6.59 -3.98
CA VAL A 319 22.85 5.15 -3.89
C VAL A 319 22.27 4.61 -5.18
N GLU A 320 22.83 3.52 -5.68
CA GLU A 320 22.25 2.80 -6.81
C GLU A 320 21.02 2.01 -6.37
N VAL A 321 19.90 2.21 -7.07
CA VAL A 321 18.67 1.43 -6.90
C VAL A 321 18.46 0.58 -8.15
N LYS A 322 18.70 -0.71 -8.02
CA LYS A 322 18.65 -1.66 -9.13
C LYS A 322 17.62 -2.75 -8.87
N PHE A 323 16.84 -3.05 -9.87
CA PHE A 323 15.86 -4.15 -9.91
C PHE A 323 16.28 -5.20 -10.93
N SER A 324 15.88 -6.45 -10.66
CA SER A 324 15.95 -7.56 -11.61
C SER A 324 15.06 -7.29 -12.81
N ASP A 325 15.40 -7.84 -13.98
CA ASP A 325 14.58 -7.82 -15.19
C ASP A 325 13.47 -8.89 -15.20
N LYS A 326 13.29 -9.61 -14.09
CA LYS A 326 12.29 -10.67 -13.94
C LYS A 326 10.89 -10.11 -13.64
N ALA A 327 9.92 -11.02 -13.67
CA ALA A 327 8.55 -10.76 -13.28
C ALA A 327 8.18 -11.51 -11.99
N ALA A 328 7.22 -10.98 -11.25
CA ALA A 328 6.70 -11.58 -10.03
C ALA A 328 5.16 -11.57 -10.01
N CYS A 329 4.59 -12.58 -9.39
CA CYS A 329 3.16 -12.67 -9.11
C CYS A 329 2.93 -13.06 -7.67
N CYS A 330 2.02 -12.37 -7.00
CA CYS A 330 1.54 -12.67 -5.65
C CYS A 330 0.06 -13.04 -5.71
N VAL A 331 -0.29 -14.20 -5.18
CA VAL A 331 -1.67 -14.61 -4.96
C VAL A 331 -1.97 -14.56 -3.47
N ILE A 332 -2.95 -13.75 -3.07
CA ILE A 332 -3.38 -13.66 -1.68
C ILE A 332 -4.32 -14.82 -1.34
N MET A 333 -3.97 -15.55 -0.30
CA MET A 333 -4.86 -16.54 0.33
C MET A 333 -5.55 -15.88 1.52
N ALA A 334 -6.87 -15.85 1.47
CA ALA A 334 -7.72 -15.19 2.45
C ALA A 334 -8.62 -16.18 3.19
N SER A 335 -9.13 -15.77 4.36
CA SER A 335 -10.18 -16.47 5.07
C SER A 335 -11.50 -16.31 4.33
N ASN A 336 -12.24 -17.40 4.10
CA ASN A 336 -13.54 -17.35 3.45
C ASN A 336 -14.50 -16.44 4.21
N GLY A 337 -15.18 -15.57 3.48
CA GLY A 337 -16.01 -14.48 4.02
C GLY A 337 -15.35 -13.09 3.98
N TYR A 338 -14.02 -13.00 3.86
CA TYR A 338 -13.32 -11.73 3.68
C TYR A 338 -13.81 -11.01 2.38
N PRO A 339 -14.05 -9.68 2.39
CA PRO A 339 -13.72 -8.68 3.41
C PRO A 339 -14.79 -8.45 4.48
N GLN A 340 -15.81 -9.30 4.56
CA GLN A 340 -16.84 -9.26 5.59
C GLN A 340 -16.42 -10.09 6.82
N SER A 341 -17.34 -10.81 7.45
CA SER A 341 -17.05 -11.67 8.61
C SER A 341 -16.44 -13.00 8.17
N TYR A 342 -15.46 -13.46 8.93
CA TYR A 342 -14.76 -14.72 8.71
C TYR A 342 -14.35 -15.36 10.02
N GLU A 343 -14.17 -16.68 10.01
CA GLU A 343 -13.65 -17.44 11.14
C GLU A 343 -12.13 -17.41 11.17
N LYS A 344 -11.55 -17.58 12.36
CA LYS A 344 -10.12 -17.57 12.65
C LYS A 344 -9.71 -18.83 13.41
N GLY A 345 -8.41 -19.06 13.53
CA GLY A 345 -7.86 -20.13 14.36
C GLY A 345 -7.60 -21.45 13.63
N PHE A 346 -7.67 -21.48 12.31
CA PHE A 346 -7.32 -22.63 11.50
C PHE A 346 -5.81 -22.78 11.37
N GLU A 347 -5.29 -23.99 11.52
CA GLU A 347 -3.87 -24.30 11.38
C GLU A 347 -3.41 -24.12 9.92
N ILE A 348 -2.29 -23.42 9.75
CA ILE A 348 -1.68 -23.14 8.44
C ILE A 348 -0.50 -24.09 8.26
N THR A 349 -0.53 -24.88 7.20
CA THR A 349 0.60 -25.70 6.75
C THR A 349 1.32 -24.99 5.61
N LEU A 350 2.61 -24.70 5.80
CA LEU A 350 3.49 -24.12 4.80
C LEU A 350 4.39 -25.17 4.16
N PRO A 351 4.86 -24.99 2.91
CA PRO A 351 5.89 -25.83 2.31
C PRO A 351 7.22 -25.69 3.05
N ALA A 352 8.17 -26.58 2.76
CA ALA A 352 9.51 -26.54 3.35
C ALA A 352 10.30 -25.27 2.93
N ASP A 353 10.13 -24.81 1.71
CA ASP A 353 10.62 -23.51 1.25
C ASP A 353 9.46 -22.50 1.30
N ASP A 354 9.50 -21.62 2.27
CA ASP A 354 8.54 -20.52 2.47
C ASP A 354 9.19 -19.13 2.28
N SER A 355 10.33 -19.09 1.58
CA SER A 355 11.12 -17.87 1.40
C SER A 355 10.34 -16.73 0.72
N LEU A 356 9.46 -17.05 -0.23
CA LEU A 356 8.58 -16.13 -0.94
C LEU A 356 7.11 -16.21 -0.48
N ILE A 357 6.87 -16.70 0.74
CA ILE A 357 5.55 -16.62 1.38
C ILE A 357 5.57 -15.50 2.42
N PHE A 358 4.67 -14.55 2.26
CA PHE A 358 4.56 -13.39 3.15
C PHE A 358 3.31 -13.50 4.00
N ILE A 359 3.52 -13.72 5.30
CA ILE A 359 2.43 -13.91 6.26
C ILE A 359 1.88 -12.55 6.67
N ALA A 360 0.55 -12.45 6.72
CA ALA A 360 -0.19 -11.27 7.13
C ALA A 360 -1.09 -11.59 8.35
N GLY A 361 -2.29 -12.05 8.10
CA GLY A 361 -3.29 -12.35 9.12
C GLY A 361 -3.10 -13.70 9.77
N ALA A 362 -1.97 -13.93 10.45
CA ALA A 362 -1.71 -15.16 11.19
C ALA A 362 -0.99 -14.90 12.52
N LYS A 363 -1.20 -15.78 13.48
CA LYS A 363 -0.54 -15.77 14.79
C LYS A 363 0.05 -17.13 15.11
N GLU A 364 1.08 -17.14 15.94
CA GLU A 364 1.59 -18.37 16.53
C GLU A 364 0.90 -18.64 17.87
N ALA A 365 0.46 -19.85 18.09
CA ALA A 365 -0.08 -20.32 19.36
C ALA A 365 0.19 -21.82 19.49
N ASP A 366 0.69 -22.25 20.64
CA ASP A 366 1.01 -23.65 20.97
C ASP A 366 1.91 -24.33 19.92
N GLY A 367 2.87 -23.60 19.37
CA GLY A 367 3.80 -24.07 18.34
C GLY A 367 3.18 -24.25 16.95
N LYS A 368 1.98 -23.71 16.73
CA LYS A 368 1.24 -23.76 15.46
C LYS A 368 1.02 -22.38 14.91
N LEU A 369 1.10 -22.25 13.59
CA LEU A 369 0.70 -21.05 12.89
C LEU A 369 -0.81 -21.12 12.59
N LEU A 370 -1.59 -20.16 13.09
CA LEU A 370 -3.05 -20.14 12.99
C LEU A 370 -3.54 -18.90 12.25
N THR A 371 -4.61 -19.04 11.47
CA THR A 371 -5.26 -17.88 10.82
C THR A 371 -5.77 -16.90 11.89
N ASN A 372 -5.57 -15.59 11.64
CA ASN A 372 -5.98 -14.52 12.56
C ASN A 372 -6.45 -13.24 11.85
N GLY A 373 -6.64 -13.30 10.55
CA GLY A 373 -7.04 -12.15 9.75
C GLY A 373 -7.77 -12.52 8.46
N GLY A 374 -8.24 -11.53 7.74
CA GLY A 374 -8.94 -11.71 6.47
C GLY A 374 -7.99 -12.14 5.35
N ARG A 375 -6.99 -11.31 5.04
CA ARG A 375 -5.86 -11.72 4.18
C ARG A 375 -4.86 -12.44 5.08
N VAL A 376 -4.68 -13.73 4.84
CA VAL A 376 -3.87 -14.60 5.71
C VAL A 376 -2.41 -14.55 5.31
N LEU A 377 -2.12 -14.73 4.03
CA LEU A 377 -0.77 -14.71 3.48
C LEU A 377 -0.78 -14.44 1.96
N GLY A 378 0.37 -14.04 1.43
CA GLY A 378 0.63 -13.95 0.00
C GLY A 378 1.65 -15.00 -0.43
N VAL A 379 1.32 -15.76 -1.48
CA VAL A 379 2.22 -16.70 -2.13
C VAL A 379 2.81 -16.04 -3.35
N VAL A 380 4.13 -15.92 -3.41
CA VAL A 380 4.84 -15.18 -4.46
C VAL A 380 5.77 -16.12 -5.22
N GLU A 381 5.84 -15.93 -6.51
CA GLU A 381 6.84 -16.56 -7.37
C GLU A 381 7.44 -15.53 -8.34
N ILE A 382 8.71 -15.79 -8.69
CA ILE A 382 9.49 -14.99 -9.62
C ILE A 382 9.86 -15.87 -10.82
N ALA A 383 9.80 -15.29 -12.01
CA ALA A 383 10.23 -15.97 -13.23
C ALA A 383 10.76 -14.96 -14.26
N ASP A 384 11.32 -15.47 -15.35
CA ASP A 384 11.87 -14.62 -16.40
C ASP A 384 10.76 -13.89 -17.18
N THR A 385 9.54 -14.43 -17.19
CA THR A 385 8.38 -13.83 -17.84
C THR A 385 7.17 -13.77 -16.89
N LEU A 386 6.27 -12.82 -17.13
CA LEU A 386 5.05 -12.68 -16.35
C LEU A 386 4.13 -13.91 -16.44
N PRO A 387 3.88 -14.51 -17.63
CA PRO A 387 3.10 -15.76 -17.72
C PRO A 387 3.66 -16.89 -16.87
N GLU A 388 4.98 -17.06 -16.84
CA GLU A 388 5.64 -18.08 -16.03
C GLU A 388 5.53 -17.78 -14.53
N ALA A 389 5.71 -16.52 -14.10
CA ALA A 389 5.55 -16.14 -12.72
C ALA A 389 4.13 -16.42 -12.20
N ILE A 390 3.11 -16.09 -13.01
CA ILE A 390 1.71 -16.39 -12.71
C ILE A 390 1.48 -17.90 -12.57
N ALA A 391 1.92 -18.69 -13.56
CA ALA A 391 1.75 -20.14 -13.55
C ALA A 391 2.40 -20.78 -12.31
N LYS A 392 3.64 -20.39 -11.98
CA LYS A 392 4.37 -20.87 -10.80
C LYS A 392 3.64 -20.50 -9.50
N SER A 393 3.15 -19.26 -9.36
CA SER A 393 2.42 -18.84 -8.17
C SER A 393 1.20 -19.71 -7.92
N TYR A 394 0.43 -20.06 -8.95
CA TYR A 394 -0.71 -20.96 -8.80
C TYR A 394 -0.34 -22.40 -8.49
N GLU A 395 0.83 -22.90 -8.91
CA GLU A 395 1.34 -24.20 -8.45
C GLU A 395 1.76 -24.12 -6.97
N SER A 396 2.45 -23.06 -6.56
CA SER A 396 2.90 -22.88 -5.17
C SER A 396 1.73 -22.65 -4.20
N VAL A 397 0.66 -22.00 -4.59
CA VAL A 397 -0.58 -21.85 -3.79
C VAL A 397 -1.13 -23.21 -3.35
N LYS A 398 -1.04 -24.24 -4.18
CA LYS A 398 -1.52 -25.61 -3.86
C LYS A 398 -0.74 -26.28 -2.72
N THR A 399 0.47 -25.79 -2.43
CA THR A 399 1.33 -26.33 -1.35
C THR A 399 1.00 -25.76 0.02
N VAL A 400 0.31 -24.62 0.08
CA VAL A 400 -0.16 -23.96 1.32
C VAL A 400 -1.57 -24.44 1.64
N LYS A 401 -1.82 -24.83 2.89
CA LYS A 401 -3.12 -25.36 3.31
C LYS A 401 -3.57 -24.75 4.63
N PHE A 402 -4.80 -24.34 4.69
CA PHE A 402 -5.58 -24.11 5.91
C PHE A 402 -7.07 -24.23 5.58
N ASP A 403 -7.85 -24.66 6.56
CA ASP A 403 -9.30 -24.77 6.39
C ASP A 403 -9.90 -23.38 6.14
N ASN A 404 -10.97 -23.31 5.36
CA ASN A 404 -11.65 -22.11 4.89
C ASN A 404 -10.80 -21.15 4.01
N ALA A 405 -9.67 -21.60 3.45
CA ALA A 405 -8.88 -20.81 2.53
C ALA A 405 -9.65 -20.50 1.24
N PHE A 406 -9.55 -19.26 0.78
CA PHE A 406 -9.97 -18.93 -0.57
C PHE A 406 -8.99 -17.96 -1.23
N TYR A 407 -8.92 -17.98 -2.55
CA TYR A 407 -8.11 -17.07 -3.37
C TYR A 407 -8.73 -16.91 -4.75
N ARG A 408 -8.36 -15.86 -5.45
CA ARG A 408 -8.78 -15.64 -6.83
C ARG A 408 -7.96 -16.50 -7.78
N ASN A 409 -8.61 -17.00 -8.84
CA ASN A 409 -7.99 -17.87 -9.87
C ASN A 409 -7.57 -17.09 -11.12
N ASP A 410 -7.75 -15.77 -11.14
CA ASP A 410 -7.57 -14.91 -12.30
C ASP A 410 -6.56 -13.79 -12.10
N ILE A 411 -5.70 -13.88 -11.06
CA ILE A 411 -4.64 -12.89 -10.82
C ILE A 411 -3.70 -12.85 -12.03
N GLY A 412 -3.49 -11.64 -12.56
CA GLY A 412 -2.65 -11.40 -13.73
C GLY A 412 -3.33 -11.63 -15.09
N LYS A 413 -4.54 -12.22 -15.14
CA LYS A 413 -5.22 -12.52 -16.40
C LYS A 413 -5.43 -11.27 -17.28
N LYS A 414 -5.76 -10.13 -16.69
CA LYS A 414 -5.89 -8.87 -17.42
C LYS A 414 -4.57 -8.39 -18.01
N ALA A 415 -3.47 -8.58 -17.26
CA ALA A 415 -2.15 -8.22 -17.72
C ALA A 415 -1.72 -9.06 -18.95
N LEU A 416 -1.99 -10.36 -18.94
CA LEU A 416 -1.72 -11.23 -20.07
C LEU A 416 -2.53 -10.85 -21.32
N ALA A 417 -3.72 -10.30 -21.16
CA ALA A 417 -4.53 -9.81 -22.28
C ALA A 417 -3.99 -8.51 -22.91
N ALA A 418 -3.14 -7.77 -22.20
CA ALA A 418 -2.52 -6.54 -22.71
C ALA A 418 -1.30 -6.79 -23.59
N GLU A 419 -0.69 -7.98 -23.50
CA GLU A 419 0.49 -8.39 -24.30
C GLU A 419 0.11 -8.89 -25.70
N VAL A 420 -1.17 -8.91 -26.07
CA VAL A 420 -1.71 -9.26 -27.38
C VAL A 420 -2.16 -8.01 -28.11
#